data_d4a63eb27c7f5cbffa2519a28195e59e
#
_entry.id   d4a63eb27c7f5cbffa2519a28195e59e
#
_cell.length_a   1.000
_cell.length_b   1.000
_cell.length_c   1.000
_cell.angle_alpha   90.00
_cell.angle_beta   90.00
_cell.angle_gamma   90.00
#
_symmetry.space_group_name_H-M   'P 1'
#
loop_
_entity.id
_entity.type
_entity.pdbx_description
1 polymer ?
#
loop_
_entity_poly.entity_id
_entity_poly.type
_entity_poly.pdbx_seq_one_letter_code
_entity_poly.pdbx_strand_id
1 'polypeptide(L)'
;VNHKGNNLWLIAPGFDLDKPTLLLNSHIDTVKPASGWTKDPFKPEETEDERLYGLGSNDAGASVVSLYEAFRVLSGKEQPYNLIFLASCEEEVSGKNGLESALADLPPISFAVVGEPTGMQPAIAEKGLMVWIA
;
A
#
# COMPACT_ATOMS: atom_id res chain seq x y z
N VAL A 1 -6.45 14.31 -5.22
CA VAL A 1 -6.35 12.86 -5.45
C VAL A 1 -6.12 12.63 -6.93
N ASN A 2 -5.10 11.87 -7.24
CA ASN A 2 -4.80 11.43 -8.60
C ASN A 2 -5.09 9.93 -8.71
N HIS A 3 -5.33 9.44 -9.92
CA HIS A 3 -5.57 8.01 -10.14
C HIS A 3 -5.13 7.57 -11.54
N LYS A 4 -4.80 6.29 -11.65
CA LYS A 4 -4.61 5.59 -12.93
C LYS A 4 -5.10 4.14 -12.79
N GLY A 5 -6.11 3.79 -13.56
CA GLY A 5 -6.85 2.56 -13.31
C GLY A 5 -7.45 2.59 -11.90
N ASN A 6 -7.13 1.59 -11.10
CA ASN A 6 -7.55 1.47 -9.70
C ASN A 6 -6.50 1.98 -8.70
N ASN A 7 -5.31 2.39 -9.17
CA ASN A 7 -4.31 3.01 -8.30
C ASN A 7 -4.73 4.43 -7.94
N LEU A 8 -4.53 4.80 -6.68
CA LEU A 8 -4.86 6.13 -6.14
C LEU A 8 -3.64 6.71 -5.45
N TRP A 9 -3.30 7.99 -5.70
CA TRP A 9 -2.21 8.63 -4.97
C TRP A 9 -2.47 10.08 -4.59
N LEU A 10 -1.77 10.50 -3.58
CA LEU A 10 -1.76 11.84 -3.03
C LEU A 10 -0.33 12.36 -3.00
N ILE A 11 -0.14 13.61 -3.36
CA ILE A 11 1.12 14.33 -3.20
C ILE A 11 0.89 15.39 -2.12
N ALA A 12 1.78 15.46 -1.15
CA ALA A 12 1.72 16.49 -0.12
C ALA A 12 1.91 17.89 -0.72
N PRO A 13 1.28 18.93 -0.14
CA PRO A 13 1.50 20.31 -0.56
C PRO A 13 2.97 20.73 -0.49
N GLY A 14 3.37 21.65 -1.34
CA GLY A 14 4.74 22.19 -1.33
C GLY A 14 5.78 21.27 -1.99
N PHE A 15 5.36 20.48 -2.98
CA PHE A 15 6.29 19.66 -3.77
C PHE A 15 7.38 20.51 -4.38
N ASP A 16 8.63 20.07 -4.23
CA ASP A 16 9.84 20.78 -4.65
C ASP A 16 10.77 19.79 -5.40
N LEU A 17 11.14 20.11 -6.63
CA LEU A 17 11.99 19.26 -7.47
C LEU A 17 13.40 19.07 -6.92
N ASP A 18 13.86 19.98 -6.07
CA ASP A 18 15.20 19.94 -5.47
C ASP A 18 15.25 19.05 -4.21
N LYS A 19 14.09 18.59 -3.72
CA LYS A 19 13.99 17.72 -2.56
C LYS A 19 13.88 16.24 -2.96
N PRO A 20 14.47 15.30 -2.19
CA PRO A 20 14.22 13.87 -2.39
C PRO A 20 12.74 13.54 -2.14
N THR A 21 12.27 12.50 -2.79
CA THR A 21 10.85 12.08 -2.69
C THR A 21 10.74 10.75 -1.94
N LEU A 22 9.93 10.74 -0.88
CA LEU A 22 9.53 9.56 -0.14
C LEU A 22 8.15 9.10 -0.62
N LEU A 23 8.08 7.84 -1.06
CA LEU A 23 6.84 7.15 -1.38
C LEU A 23 6.41 6.25 -0.20
N LEU A 24 5.18 6.40 0.24
CA LEU A 24 4.50 5.46 1.13
C LEU A 24 3.51 4.66 0.28
N ASN A 25 3.73 3.37 0.13
CA ASN A 25 2.91 2.51 -0.72
C ASN A 25 2.40 1.28 0.04
N SER A 26 1.18 0.89 -0.25
CA SER A 26 0.62 -0.43 0.06
C SER A 26 -0.51 -0.75 -0.90
N HIS A 27 -0.88 -2.03 -1.05
CA HIS A 27 -1.91 -2.43 -2.00
C HIS A 27 -3.31 -2.50 -1.38
N ILE A 28 -4.34 -2.34 -2.20
CA ILE A 28 -5.75 -2.35 -1.80
C ILE A 28 -6.53 -3.54 -2.36
N ASP A 29 -5.95 -4.28 -3.28
CA ASP A 29 -6.54 -5.51 -3.79
C ASP A 29 -6.31 -6.69 -2.83
N THR A 30 -7.04 -7.76 -3.04
CA THR A 30 -7.02 -8.96 -2.22
C THR A 30 -7.08 -10.20 -3.07
N VAL A 31 -6.57 -11.31 -2.57
CA VAL A 31 -6.84 -12.65 -3.12
C VAL A 31 -8.33 -13.00 -3.00
N LYS A 32 -8.75 -14.05 -3.70
CA LYS A 32 -10.08 -14.63 -3.45
C LYS A 32 -10.11 -15.32 -2.09
N PRO A 33 -11.26 -15.27 -1.38
CA PRO A 33 -11.38 -15.98 -0.11
C PRO A 33 -11.07 -17.48 -0.26
N ALA A 34 -10.18 -17.97 0.58
CA ALA A 34 -9.90 -19.42 0.66
C ALA A 34 -11.08 -20.17 1.28
N SER A 35 -11.14 -21.49 1.06
CA SER A 35 -12.08 -22.35 1.80
C SER A 35 -11.71 -22.39 3.30
N GLY A 36 -12.71 -22.45 4.17
CA GLY A 36 -12.49 -22.55 5.61
C GLY A 36 -12.67 -21.26 6.40
N TRP A 37 -13.07 -20.17 5.77
CA TRP A 37 -13.51 -18.99 6.51
C TRP A 37 -14.69 -19.32 7.42
N THR A 38 -14.58 -18.98 8.71
CA THR A 38 -15.65 -19.19 9.72
C THR A 38 -16.58 -17.98 9.83
N LYS A 39 -16.20 -16.85 9.25
CA LYS A 39 -16.97 -15.61 9.18
C LYS A 39 -17.10 -15.20 7.70
N ASP A 40 -18.05 -14.33 7.40
CA ASP A 40 -18.19 -13.80 6.04
C ASP A 40 -16.97 -12.91 5.69
N PRO A 41 -16.13 -13.29 4.69
CA PRO A 41 -14.94 -12.53 4.34
C PRO A 41 -15.24 -11.12 3.85
N PHE A 42 -16.44 -10.86 3.32
CA PHE A 42 -16.86 -9.56 2.78
C PHE A 42 -17.63 -8.69 3.75
N LYS A 43 -17.86 -9.18 4.97
CA LYS A 43 -18.53 -8.44 6.03
C LYS A 43 -17.55 -8.13 7.17
N PRO A 44 -17.11 -6.88 7.32
CA PRO A 44 -16.18 -6.55 8.39
C PRO A 44 -16.85 -6.78 9.76
N GLU A 45 -16.11 -7.39 10.66
CA GLU A 45 -16.56 -7.67 12.01
C GLU A 45 -15.45 -7.31 13.01
N GLU A 46 -15.77 -6.43 13.94
CA GLU A 46 -14.94 -6.14 15.09
C GLU A 46 -15.36 -7.04 16.27
N THR A 47 -14.39 -7.65 16.91
CA THR A 47 -14.62 -8.55 18.03
C THR A 47 -14.31 -7.88 19.36
N GLU A 48 -14.79 -8.45 20.47
CA GLU A 48 -14.58 -7.93 21.83
C GLU A 48 -13.10 -7.82 22.22
N ASP A 49 -12.22 -8.61 21.57
CA ASP A 49 -10.78 -8.58 21.75
C ASP A 49 -10.07 -7.59 20.77
N GLU A 50 -10.82 -6.62 20.24
CA GLU A 50 -10.35 -5.54 19.38
C GLU A 50 -9.71 -6.00 18.05
N ARG A 51 -10.13 -7.17 17.53
CA ARG A 51 -9.71 -7.65 16.22
C ARG A 51 -10.72 -7.28 15.15
N LEU A 52 -10.22 -6.84 14.02
CA LEU A 52 -11.03 -6.60 12.83
C LEU A 52 -10.89 -7.78 11.86
N TYR A 53 -11.97 -8.52 11.66
CA TYR A 53 -12.06 -9.58 10.66
C TYR A 53 -12.60 -9.05 9.34
N GLY A 54 -12.04 -9.54 8.25
CA GLY A 54 -12.45 -9.22 6.89
C GLY A 54 -11.34 -9.55 5.92
N LEU A 55 -11.69 -9.90 4.69
CA LEU A 55 -10.70 -10.14 3.64
C LEU A 55 -9.92 -8.85 3.37
N GLY A 56 -8.59 -8.93 3.38
CA GLY A 56 -7.72 -7.77 3.20
C GLY A 56 -7.58 -6.88 4.44
N SER A 57 -8.16 -7.21 5.61
CA SER A 57 -7.99 -6.39 6.82
C SER A 57 -6.54 -6.32 7.30
N ASN A 58 -5.78 -7.41 7.13
CA ASN A 58 -4.36 -7.49 7.47
C ASN A 58 -3.48 -7.31 6.24
N ASP A 59 -3.79 -7.99 5.14
CA ASP A 59 -3.07 -8.00 3.88
C ASP A 59 -3.91 -7.30 2.78
N ALA A 60 -3.66 -6.01 2.46
CA ALA A 60 -2.74 -5.14 3.19
C ALA A 60 -3.47 -3.91 3.77
N GLY A 61 -4.78 -4.03 4.09
CA GLY A 61 -5.61 -2.92 4.56
C GLY A 61 -5.05 -2.22 5.80
N ALA A 62 -4.51 -2.97 6.76
CA ALA A 62 -3.87 -2.41 7.95
C ALA A 62 -2.68 -1.52 7.58
N SER A 63 -1.86 -1.95 6.64
CA SER A 63 -0.72 -1.19 6.13
C SER A 63 -1.16 0.05 5.35
N VAL A 64 -2.18 -0.06 4.49
CA VAL A 64 -2.77 1.08 3.76
C VAL A 64 -3.21 2.17 4.73
N VAL A 65 -3.99 1.81 5.76
CA VAL A 65 -4.51 2.77 6.75
C VAL A 65 -3.37 3.40 7.55
N SER A 66 -2.40 2.60 8.00
CA SER A 66 -1.26 3.07 8.79
C SER A 66 -0.40 4.06 7.99
N LEU A 67 -0.08 3.74 6.73
CA LEU A 67 0.71 4.62 5.88
C LEU A 67 -0.07 5.87 5.45
N TYR A 68 -1.38 5.75 5.24
CA TYR A 68 -2.22 6.92 4.99
C TYR A 68 -2.26 7.88 6.19
N GLU A 69 -2.40 7.37 7.42
CA GLU A 69 -2.34 8.20 8.62
C GLU A 69 -0.96 8.85 8.80
N ALA A 70 0.12 8.12 8.53
CA ALA A 70 1.46 8.69 8.52
C ALA A 70 1.57 9.84 7.49
N PHE A 71 1.07 9.61 6.26
CA PHE A 71 1.00 10.65 5.23
C PHE A 71 0.20 11.87 5.72
N ARG A 72 -0.98 11.68 6.29
CA ARG A 72 -1.84 12.74 6.78
C ARG A 72 -1.18 13.61 7.85
N VAL A 73 -0.48 12.98 8.80
CA VAL A 73 0.22 13.68 9.89
C VAL A 73 1.45 14.42 9.35
N LEU A 74 2.24 13.79 8.47
CA LEU A 74 3.47 14.36 7.95
C LEU A 74 3.23 15.45 6.92
N SER A 75 2.18 15.34 6.09
CA SER A 75 1.83 16.36 5.10
C SER A 75 1.35 17.68 5.70
N GLY A 76 0.94 17.67 6.97
CA GLY A 76 0.58 18.87 7.72
C GLY A 76 1.79 19.63 8.31
N LYS A 77 3.01 19.17 8.08
CA LYS A 77 4.26 19.75 8.60
C LYS A 77 5.25 19.97 7.47
N GLU A 78 6.10 20.97 7.62
CA GLU A 78 7.22 21.15 6.71
C GLU A 78 8.19 19.95 6.81
N GLN A 79 8.58 19.41 5.66
CA GLN A 79 9.48 18.27 5.54
C GLN A 79 10.69 18.61 4.68
N PRO A 80 11.87 18.01 4.96
CA PRO A 80 13.04 18.15 4.08
C PRO A 80 12.95 17.26 2.83
N TYR A 81 11.81 16.63 2.58
CA TYR A 81 11.53 15.73 1.45
C TYR A 81 10.11 15.93 0.92
N ASN A 82 9.89 15.56 -0.32
CA ASN A 82 8.55 15.42 -0.87
C ASN A 82 7.91 14.14 -0.35
N LEU A 83 6.61 14.16 -0.12
CA LEU A 83 5.88 13.01 0.39
C LEU A 83 4.75 12.62 -0.55
N ILE A 84 4.70 11.35 -0.91
CA ILE A 84 3.65 10.74 -1.74
C ILE A 84 3.09 9.54 -0.99
N PHE A 85 1.76 9.42 -0.96
CA PHE A 85 1.06 8.20 -0.58
C PHE A 85 0.43 7.57 -1.81
N LEU A 86 0.61 6.28 -2.00
CA LEU A 86 0.05 5.50 -3.10
C LEU A 86 -0.65 4.25 -2.54
N ALA A 87 -1.94 4.15 -2.79
CA ALA A 87 -2.70 2.91 -2.66
C ALA A 87 -2.71 2.22 -4.03
N SER A 88 -1.90 1.19 -4.19
CA SER A 88 -1.76 0.43 -5.43
C SER A 88 -2.78 -0.70 -5.55
N CYS A 89 -2.95 -1.23 -6.74
CA CYS A 89 -3.79 -2.38 -7.03
C CYS A 89 -3.03 -3.43 -7.83
N GLU A 90 -3.66 -4.59 -8.05
CA GLU A 90 -3.13 -5.73 -8.82
C GLU A 90 -1.78 -6.28 -8.28
N GLU A 91 -1.48 -6.08 -6.99
CA GLU A 91 -0.29 -6.63 -6.35
C GLU A 91 -0.37 -8.16 -6.33
N GLU A 92 -1.49 -8.70 -5.85
CA GLU A 92 -1.77 -10.13 -5.64
C GLU A 92 -1.74 -10.98 -6.93
N VAL A 93 -1.75 -10.33 -8.07
CA VAL A 93 -1.75 -10.98 -9.39
C VAL A 93 -0.61 -10.52 -10.27
N SER A 94 0.31 -9.69 -9.77
CA SER A 94 1.40 -9.06 -10.53
C SER A 94 0.88 -8.42 -11.82
N GLY A 95 -0.23 -7.70 -11.71
CA GLY A 95 -0.99 -7.21 -12.85
C GLY A 95 -0.34 -5.99 -13.52
N LYS A 96 -0.59 -5.84 -14.82
CA LYS A 96 -0.01 -4.75 -15.64
C LYS A 96 -0.52 -3.35 -15.27
N ASN A 97 -1.68 -3.27 -14.63
CA ASN A 97 -2.27 -2.00 -14.20
C ASN A 97 -1.96 -1.68 -12.72
N GLY A 98 -1.08 -2.45 -12.10
CA GLY A 98 -0.64 -2.27 -10.72
C GLY A 98 0.33 -1.11 -10.54
N LEU A 99 1.17 -1.22 -9.53
CA LEU A 99 2.16 -0.21 -9.11
C LEU A 99 3.01 0.31 -10.30
N GLU A 100 3.52 -0.58 -11.15
CA GLU A 100 4.37 -0.20 -12.28
C GLU A 100 3.69 0.82 -13.19
N SER A 101 2.39 0.65 -13.44
CA SER A 101 1.63 1.57 -14.27
C SER A 101 1.51 2.96 -13.64
N ALA A 102 1.36 3.04 -12.31
CA ALA A 102 1.23 4.29 -11.59
C ALA A 102 2.58 5.04 -11.49
N LEU A 103 3.69 4.30 -11.32
CA LEU A 103 5.03 4.89 -11.22
C LEU A 103 5.40 5.76 -12.43
N ALA A 104 4.89 5.42 -13.62
CA ALA A 104 5.13 6.21 -14.83
C ALA A 104 4.57 7.64 -14.77
N ASP A 105 3.57 7.89 -13.93
CA ASP A 105 2.90 9.18 -13.75
C ASP A 105 3.35 9.91 -12.47
N LEU A 106 4.22 9.29 -11.68
CA LEU A 106 4.77 9.88 -10.45
C LEU A 106 6.09 10.62 -10.71
N PRO A 107 6.42 11.62 -9.90
CA PRO A 107 7.77 12.20 -9.87
C PRO A 107 8.81 11.13 -9.51
N PRO A 108 10.11 11.37 -9.82
CA PRO A 108 11.18 10.47 -9.42
C PRO A 108 11.15 10.17 -7.91
N ILE A 109 11.18 8.89 -7.55
CA ILE A 109 11.15 8.41 -6.17
C ILE A 109 12.58 8.17 -5.70
N SER A 110 12.94 8.75 -4.55
CA SER A 110 14.27 8.57 -3.92
C SER A 110 14.26 7.41 -2.92
N PHE A 111 13.17 7.26 -2.17
CA PHE A 111 12.98 6.22 -1.16
C PHE A 111 11.52 5.75 -1.19
N ALA A 112 11.32 4.49 -0.83
CA ALA A 112 9.98 3.95 -0.64
C ALA A 112 9.88 3.17 0.68
N VAL A 113 8.74 3.31 1.34
CA VAL A 113 8.29 2.41 2.41
C VAL A 113 7.09 1.67 1.86
N VAL A 114 7.20 0.35 1.78
CA VAL A 114 6.13 -0.53 1.31
C VAL A 114 5.54 -1.25 2.52
N GLY A 115 4.25 -1.11 2.70
CA GLY A 115 3.52 -1.68 3.83
C GLY A 115 2.95 -3.04 3.47
N GLU A 116 3.43 -4.06 4.19
CA GLU A 116 3.03 -5.46 4.08
C GLU A 116 2.92 -6.12 5.47
N PRO A 117 2.22 -7.24 5.63
CA PRO A 117 2.09 -7.92 6.93
C PRO A 117 3.38 -8.64 7.34
N THR A 118 4.43 -7.91 7.67
CA THR A 118 5.76 -8.41 8.04
C THR A 118 5.93 -8.64 9.55
N GLY A 119 4.86 -8.56 10.34
CA GLY A 119 4.94 -8.61 11.80
C GLY A 119 5.74 -7.44 12.40
N MET A 120 5.68 -6.27 11.77
CA MET A 120 6.42 -5.05 12.14
C MET A 120 7.96 -5.21 12.07
N GLN A 121 8.44 -6.19 11.29
CA GLN A 121 9.86 -6.37 11.04
C GLN A 121 10.23 -5.71 9.70
N PRO A 122 11.19 -4.78 9.67
CA PRO A 122 11.62 -4.18 8.42
C PRO A 122 12.37 -5.20 7.56
N ALA A 123 11.94 -5.37 6.31
CA ALA A 123 12.68 -6.12 5.29
C ALA A 123 13.35 -5.12 4.34
N ILE A 124 14.64 -5.30 4.09
CA ILE A 124 15.43 -4.45 3.19
C ILE A 124 15.81 -5.16 1.90
N ALA A 125 15.54 -6.46 1.82
CA ALA A 125 15.70 -7.30 0.65
C ALA A 125 14.85 -8.56 0.81
N GLU A 126 14.42 -9.12 -0.31
CA GLU A 126 13.69 -10.38 -0.36
C GLU A 126 14.22 -11.29 -1.46
N LYS A 127 13.84 -12.57 -1.40
CA LYS A 127 14.16 -13.53 -2.45
C LYS A 127 13.18 -13.35 -3.61
N GLY A 128 13.68 -13.43 -4.83
CA GLY A 128 12.82 -13.44 -6.02
C GLY A 128 11.88 -14.65 -6.02
N LEU A 129 10.67 -14.45 -6.52
CA LEU A 129 9.68 -15.50 -6.74
C LEU A 129 9.79 -16.01 -8.19
N MET A 130 9.86 -17.33 -8.35
CA MET A 130 9.77 -17.99 -9.66
C MET A 130 8.58 -18.94 -9.64
N VAL A 131 7.64 -18.73 -10.55
CA VAL A 131 6.47 -19.61 -10.73
C VAL A 131 6.69 -20.44 -12.00
N TRP A 132 6.66 -21.78 -11.85
CA TRP A 132 6.65 -22.73 -12.95
C TRP A 132 5.21 -23.18 -13.20
N ILE A 133 4.77 -23.04 -14.44
CA ILE A 133 3.48 -23.57 -14.89
C ILE A 133 3.80 -24.76 -15.78
N ALA A 134 3.41 -25.96 -15.35
CA ALA A 134 3.56 -27.20 -16.10
C ALA A 134 2.27 -27.52 -16.86
#